data_802f0f2cecb3425e2040023930bc4cfa
#
_entry.id   802f0f2cecb3425e2040023930bc4cfa
#
_cell.length_a   1.000
_cell.length_b   1.000
_cell.length_c   1.000
_cell.angle_alpha   90.00
_cell.angle_beta   90.00
_cell.angle_gamma   90.00
#
_symmetry.space_group_name_H-M   'P 1'
#
loop_
_entity.id
_entity.type
_entity.pdbx_description
1 polymer ?
#
loop_
_entity_poly.entity_id
_entity_poly.type
_entity_poly.pdbx_seq_one_letter_code
_entity_poly.pdbx_strand_id
1 'polypeptide(L)'
;MSTDADPAAIATAVAEEYVDAFTSRDLQRSRNVLNYPSVRLASGRVTTWEKPEDYAINWDALAEVEGWHHSTLDSVEVIQAGTDKVHLAASFSRYRADDLKYATHQALWVITLVDGHWGIQCRSSYAP
;
A
#
# COMPACT_ATOMS: atom_id res chain seq x y z
N MET A 1 26.09 12.18 15.69
CA MET A 1 24.63 12.06 15.86
C MET A 1 24.10 11.06 14.87
N SER A 2 23.31 10.18 15.34
CA SER A 2 22.68 9.24 14.44
C SER A 2 21.62 9.96 13.60
N THR A 3 21.66 9.73 12.31
CA THR A 3 20.61 10.16 11.41
C THR A 3 19.74 8.99 10.99
N ASP A 4 19.93 7.87 11.67
CA ASP A 4 19.17 6.67 11.36
C ASP A 4 17.71 6.95 11.64
N ALA A 5 16.93 6.88 10.61
CA ALA A 5 15.51 7.02 10.74
C ALA A 5 14.94 5.77 11.42
N ASP A 6 13.94 5.99 12.23
CA ASP A 6 13.21 4.89 12.87
C ASP A 6 12.48 4.07 11.81
N PRO A 7 12.78 2.77 11.66
CA PRO A 7 12.07 1.94 10.68
C PRO A 7 10.56 2.00 10.78
N ALA A 8 10.01 2.05 12.00
CA ALA A 8 8.57 2.13 12.20
C ALA A 8 8.00 3.44 11.62
N ALA A 9 8.67 4.55 11.84
CA ALA A 9 8.24 5.85 11.31
C ALA A 9 8.35 5.88 9.78
N ILE A 10 9.42 5.32 9.22
CA ILE A 10 9.61 5.23 7.78
C ILE A 10 8.50 4.38 7.16
N ALA A 11 8.22 3.23 7.74
CA ALA A 11 7.20 2.32 7.22
C ALA A 11 5.82 2.97 7.23
N THR A 12 5.49 3.71 8.28
CA THR A 12 4.24 4.46 8.35
C THR A 12 4.16 5.49 7.22
N ALA A 13 5.25 6.22 6.97
CA ALA A 13 5.30 7.18 5.86
C ALA A 13 5.16 6.50 4.49
N VAL A 14 5.74 5.31 4.31
CA VAL A 14 5.58 4.52 3.08
C VAL A 14 4.11 4.15 2.87
N ALA A 15 3.43 3.72 3.92
CA ALA A 15 2.00 3.39 3.84
C ALA A 15 1.16 4.59 3.45
N GLU A 16 1.45 5.76 4.04
CA GLU A 16 0.76 7.02 3.70
C GLU A 16 1.00 7.41 2.25
N GLU A 17 2.24 7.31 1.79
CA GLU A 17 2.58 7.61 0.40
C GLU A 17 1.86 6.67 -0.58
N TYR A 18 1.75 5.39 -0.23
CA TYR A 18 1.06 4.43 -1.08
C TYR A 18 -0.41 4.81 -1.30
N VAL A 19 -1.13 5.13 -0.24
CA VAL A 19 -2.54 5.50 -0.34
C VAL A 19 -2.70 6.82 -1.07
N ASP A 20 -1.82 7.79 -0.82
CA ASP A 20 -1.85 9.07 -1.51
C ASP A 20 -1.57 8.94 -3.01
N ALA A 21 -0.55 8.16 -3.37
CA ALA A 21 -0.22 7.90 -4.78
C ALA A 21 -1.35 7.17 -5.50
N PHE A 22 -1.96 6.19 -4.83
CA PHE A 22 -3.09 5.44 -5.37
C PHE A 22 -4.28 6.37 -5.63
N THR A 23 -4.65 7.17 -4.63
CA THR A 23 -5.77 8.11 -4.73
C THR A 23 -5.51 9.19 -5.77
N SER A 24 -4.27 9.63 -5.93
CA SER A 24 -3.88 10.61 -6.93
C SER A 24 -3.82 10.02 -8.35
N ARG A 25 -3.99 8.72 -8.49
CA ARG A 25 -3.89 7.99 -9.77
C ARG A 25 -2.52 8.21 -10.42
N ASP A 26 -1.49 8.20 -9.58
CA ASP A 26 -0.11 8.39 -10.02
C ASP A 26 0.59 7.03 -10.07
N LEU A 27 0.67 6.45 -11.26
CA LEU A 27 1.23 5.11 -11.42
C LEU A 27 2.71 5.07 -11.06
N GLN A 28 3.47 6.09 -11.43
CA GLN A 28 4.90 6.11 -11.16
C GLN A 28 5.19 6.17 -9.65
N ARG A 29 4.47 7.04 -8.94
CA ARG A 29 4.59 7.09 -7.47
C ARG A 29 4.18 5.77 -6.83
N SER A 30 3.11 5.15 -7.34
CA SER A 30 2.64 3.86 -6.83
C SER A 30 3.68 2.76 -7.03
N ARG A 31 4.35 2.75 -8.20
CA ARG A 31 5.44 1.82 -8.46
C ARG A 31 6.63 2.05 -7.53
N ASN A 32 6.97 3.30 -7.28
CA ASN A 32 8.15 3.66 -6.50
C ASN A 32 8.02 3.33 -5.01
N VAL A 33 6.82 3.20 -4.49
CA VAL A 33 6.60 2.93 -3.06
C VAL A 33 6.60 1.44 -2.76
N LEU A 34 6.74 0.60 -3.78
CA LEU A 34 6.82 -0.86 -3.62
C LEU A 34 8.26 -1.34 -3.74
N ASN A 35 8.55 -2.49 -3.14
CA ASN A 35 9.76 -3.26 -3.40
C ASN A 35 9.39 -4.52 -4.18
N TYR A 36 10.32 -4.98 -5.01
CA TYR A 36 10.09 -6.07 -5.96
C TYR A 36 11.02 -7.25 -5.70
N PRO A 37 10.59 -8.49 -5.96
CA PRO A 37 9.23 -8.83 -6.37
C PRO A 37 8.21 -8.42 -5.33
N SER A 38 7.10 -7.86 -5.80
CA SER A 38 6.01 -7.41 -4.94
C SER A 38 4.88 -8.42 -4.98
N VAL A 39 4.31 -8.74 -3.81
CA VAL A 39 3.32 -9.81 -3.69
C VAL A 39 2.02 -9.24 -3.12
N ARG A 40 0.91 -9.64 -3.67
CA ARG A 40 -0.42 -9.34 -3.13
C ARG A 40 -1.18 -10.62 -2.88
N LEU A 41 -1.72 -10.72 -1.68
CA LEU A 41 -2.60 -11.82 -1.26
C LEU A 41 -3.99 -11.23 -1.07
N ALA A 42 -4.91 -11.54 -1.97
CA ALA A 42 -6.28 -11.05 -1.88
C ALA A 42 -7.20 -11.88 -2.78
N SER A 43 -8.46 -11.99 -2.41
CA SER A 43 -9.49 -12.67 -3.19
C SER A 43 -9.12 -14.12 -3.54
N GLY A 44 -8.41 -14.79 -2.64
CA GLY A 44 -7.98 -16.18 -2.85
C GLY A 44 -6.86 -16.33 -3.86
N ARG A 45 -6.16 -15.24 -4.20
CA ARG A 45 -5.11 -15.24 -5.21
C ARG A 45 -3.80 -14.74 -4.67
N VAL A 46 -2.71 -15.26 -5.22
CA VAL A 46 -1.36 -14.72 -5.06
C VAL A 46 -0.99 -14.03 -6.37
N THR A 47 -0.75 -12.75 -6.31
CA THR A 47 -0.29 -11.99 -7.47
C THR A 47 1.12 -11.49 -7.20
N THR A 48 2.02 -11.68 -8.15
CA THR A 48 3.41 -11.27 -8.02
C THR A 48 3.80 -10.38 -9.20
N TRP A 49 4.42 -9.26 -8.88
CA TRP A 49 5.03 -8.37 -9.86
C TRP A 49 6.55 -8.42 -9.64
N GLU A 50 7.28 -8.89 -10.65
CA GLU A 50 8.73 -9.11 -10.51
C GLU A 50 9.51 -7.80 -10.53
N LYS A 51 9.02 -6.80 -11.24
CA LYS A 51 9.69 -5.51 -11.43
C LYS A 51 8.67 -4.39 -11.58
N PRO A 52 9.08 -3.13 -11.40
CA PRO A 52 8.14 -2.00 -11.46
C PRO A 52 7.31 -1.94 -12.74
N GLU A 53 7.89 -2.26 -13.87
CA GLU A 53 7.20 -2.20 -15.16
C GLU A 53 6.02 -3.16 -15.24
N ASP A 54 6.03 -4.21 -14.43
CA ASP A 54 4.95 -5.20 -14.41
C ASP A 54 3.73 -4.72 -13.61
N TYR A 55 3.94 -3.76 -12.71
CA TYR A 55 2.88 -3.29 -11.84
C TYR A 55 2.02 -2.25 -12.55
N ALA A 56 0.72 -2.50 -12.58
CA ALA A 56 -0.26 -1.58 -13.13
C ALA A 56 -1.53 -1.59 -12.28
N ILE A 57 -2.25 -0.47 -12.30
CA ILE A 57 -3.50 -0.31 -11.59
C ILE A 57 -4.55 0.12 -12.61
N ASN A 58 -5.66 -0.61 -12.65
CA ASN A 58 -6.78 -0.24 -13.50
C ASN A 58 -7.77 0.60 -12.69
N TRP A 59 -7.50 1.89 -12.55
CA TRP A 59 -8.37 2.81 -11.83
C TRP A 59 -9.74 2.96 -12.49
N ASP A 60 -9.80 2.89 -13.83
CA ASP A 60 -11.07 3.00 -14.56
C ASP A 60 -11.99 1.83 -14.21
N ALA A 61 -11.46 0.62 -14.17
CA ALA A 61 -12.25 -0.55 -13.77
C ALA A 61 -12.72 -0.44 -12.33
N LEU A 62 -11.87 0.05 -11.43
CA LEU A 62 -12.25 0.24 -10.04
C LEU A 62 -13.39 1.26 -9.91
N ALA A 63 -13.32 2.35 -10.65
CA ALA A 63 -14.38 3.35 -10.69
C ALA A 63 -15.68 2.79 -11.27
N GLU A 64 -15.59 2.02 -12.36
CA GLU A 64 -16.77 1.46 -13.03
C GLU A 64 -17.45 0.39 -12.19
N VAL A 65 -16.67 -0.52 -11.59
CA VAL A 65 -17.22 -1.66 -10.84
C VAL A 65 -17.70 -1.26 -9.46
N GLU A 66 -16.96 -0.40 -8.75
CA GLU A 66 -17.25 -0.05 -7.36
C GLU A 66 -17.77 1.36 -7.19
N GLY A 67 -17.63 2.21 -8.18
CA GLY A 67 -17.87 3.64 -8.01
C GLY A 67 -16.76 4.33 -7.24
N TRP A 68 -15.57 3.73 -7.19
CA TRP A 68 -14.45 4.27 -6.43
C TRP A 68 -13.99 5.62 -6.99
N HIS A 69 -13.76 6.57 -6.10
CA HIS A 69 -13.21 7.88 -6.43
C HIS A 69 -11.91 8.13 -5.69
N HIS A 70 -11.88 7.84 -4.39
CA HIS A 70 -10.68 8.03 -3.58
C HIS A 70 -10.67 7.09 -2.38
N SER A 71 -9.51 6.98 -1.76
CA SER A 71 -9.31 6.20 -0.53
C SER A 71 -8.65 7.07 0.55
N THR A 72 -8.90 6.69 1.80
CA THR A 72 -8.20 7.26 2.95
C THR A 72 -7.50 6.13 3.71
N LEU A 73 -6.33 6.44 4.26
CA LEU A 73 -5.68 5.56 5.22
C LEU A 73 -6.19 5.95 6.60
N ASP A 74 -7.01 5.07 7.18
CA ASP A 74 -7.72 5.40 8.43
C ASP A 74 -6.87 5.16 9.66
N SER A 75 -6.08 4.08 9.66
CA SER A 75 -5.18 3.75 10.75
C SER A 75 -4.04 2.88 10.28
N VAL A 76 -2.92 3.03 10.96
CA VAL A 76 -1.74 2.19 10.78
C VAL A 76 -1.24 1.82 12.17
N GLU A 77 -1.07 0.52 12.40
CA GLU A 77 -0.48 0.01 13.63
C GLU A 77 0.79 -0.76 13.28
N VAL A 78 1.89 -0.38 13.90
CA VAL A 78 3.15 -1.13 13.77
C VAL A 78 3.04 -2.38 14.63
N ILE A 79 3.03 -3.54 13.99
CA ILE A 79 2.93 -4.82 14.69
C ILE A 79 4.30 -5.27 15.18
N GLN A 80 5.28 -5.19 14.29
CA GLN A 80 6.67 -5.55 14.58
C GLN A 80 7.57 -4.68 13.71
N ALA A 81 8.72 -4.30 14.25
CA ALA A 81 9.69 -3.49 13.54
C ALA A 81 11.10 -4.04 13.75
N GLY A 82 11.83 -4.21 12.68
CA GLY A 82 13.24 -4.58 12.67
C GLY A 82 14.05 -3.57 11.88
N THR A 83 15.33 -3.84 11.73
CA THR A 83 16.24 -2.91 11.05
C THR A 83 16.00 -2.81 9.55
N ASP A 84 15.41 -3.85 8.94
CA ASP A 84 15.20 -3.93 7.50
C ASP A 84 13.79 -4.40 7.11
N LYS A 85 12.90 -4.52 8.09
CA LYS A 85 11.55 -4.98 7.80
C LYS A 85 10.59 -4.53 8.90
N VAL A 86 9.40 -4.08 8.49
CA VAL A 86 8.34 -3.67 9.40
C VAL A 86 7.03 -4.30 8.95
N HIS A 87 6.28 -4.84 9.90
CA HIS A 87 4.93 -5.33 9.66
C HIS A 87 3.93 -4.28 10.15
N LEU A 88 3.01 -3.90 9.27
CA LEU A 88 1.95 -2.94 9.58
C LEU A 88 0.58 -3.59 9.45
N ALA A 89 -0.28 -3.34 10.42
CA ALA A 89 -1.71 -3.53 10.25
C ALA A 89 -2.31 -2.20 9.80
N ALA A 90 -2.99 -2.21 8.67
CA ALA A 90 -3.56 -1.00 8.08
C ALA A 90 -5.06 -1.14 7.93
N SER A 91 -5.77 -0.04 8.07
CA SER A 91 -7.18 0.05 7.75
C SER A 91 -7.36 1.21 6.78
N PHE A 92 -8.03 0.96 5.67
CA PHE A 92 -8.28 2.00 4.68
C PHE A 92 -9.73 1.94 4.20
N SER A 93 -10.25 3.09 3.82
CA SER A 93 -11.63 3.22 3.37
C SER A 93 -11.68 3.68 1.92
N ARG A 94 -12.73 3.27 1.24
CA ARG A 94 -13.02 3.65 -0.14
C ARG A 94 -14.27 4.50 -0.19
N TYR A 95 -14.23 5.53 -1.05
CA TYR A 95 -15.27 6.53 -1.17
C TYR A 95 -15.71 6.70 -2.62
N ARG A 96 -16.98 7.04 -2.80
CA ARG A 96 -17.52 7.50 -4.08
C ARG A 96 -17.24 8.99 -4.27
N ALA A 97 -17.58 9.50 -5.45
CA ALA A 97 -17.31 10.88 -5.81
C ALA A 97 -18.10 11.90 -4.95
N ASP A 98 -19.17 11.49 -4.33
CA ASP A 98 -19.96 12.33 -3.41
C ASP A 98 -19.47 12.26 -1.96
N ASP A 99 -18.27 11.73 -1.75
CA ASP A 99 -17.66 11.50 -0.44
C ASP A 99 -18.40 10.46 0.42
N LEU A 100 -19.22 9.62 -0.21
CA LEU A 100 -19.87 8.53 0.49
C LEU A 100 -18.86 7.38 0.70
N LYS A 101 -18.56 7.10 1.95
CA LYS A 101 -17.76 5.92 2.31
C LYS A 101 -18.61 4.67 2.07
N TYR A 102 -18.11 3.78 1.21
CA TYR A 102 -18.86 2.56 0.90
C TYR A 102 -18.19 1.29 1.38
N ALA A 103 -16.92 1.35 1.77
CA ALA A 103 -16.21 0.17 2.27
C ALA A 103 -15.02 0.59 3.14
N THR A 104 -14.72 -0.25 4.12
CA THR A 104 -13.50 -0.18 4.93
C THR A 104 -12.86 -1.55 4.88
N HIS A 105 -11.57 -1.59 4.57
CA HIS A 105 -10.82 -2.84 4.45
C HIS A 105 -9.64 -2.86 5.39
N GLN A 106 -9.36 -4.04 5.92
CA GLN A 106 -8.17 -4.28 6.72
C GLN A 106 -7.11 -4.95 5.87
N ALA A 107 -5.86 -4.69 6.19
CA ALA A 107 -4.73 -5.25 5.47
C ALA A 107 -3.53 -5.42 6.39
N LEU A 108 -2.65 -6.33 6.00
CA LEU A 108 -1.32 -6.46 6.60
C LEU A 108 -0.32 -6.16 5.49
N TRP A 109 0.52 -5.16 5.72
CA TRP A 109 1.56 -4.77 4.77
C TRP A 109 2.94 -5.02 5.36
N VAL A 110 3.81 -5.62 4.56
CA VAL A 110 5.21 -5.85 4.94
C VAL A 110 6.07 -4.87 4.16
N ILE A 111 6.69 -3.96 4.89
CA ILE A 111 7.56 -2.94 4.33
C ILE A 111 9.01 -3.41 4.56
N THR A 112 9.82 -3.39 3.52
CA THR A 112 11.18 -3.89 3.56
C THR A 112 12.19 -2.83 3.13
N LEU A 113 13.41 -2.98 3.61
CA LEU A 113 14.56 -2.20 3.13
C LEU A 113 15.36 -3.09 2.19
N VAL A 114 15.40 -2.72 0.90
CA VAL A 114 16.10 -3.46 -0.14
C VAL A 114 16.99 -2.49 -0.91
N ASP A 115 18.28 -2.73 -0.93
CA ASP A 115 19.26 -1.89 -1.61
C ASP A 115 19.09 -0.40 -1.27
N GLY A 116 18.89 -0.12 0.01
CA GLY A 116 18.71 1.26 0.51
C GLY A 116 17.33 1.85 0.28
N HIS A 117 16.40 1.09 -0.27
CA HIS A 117 15.04 1.57 -0.58
C HIS A 117 14.01 0.89 0.32
N TRP A 118 13.26 1.70 1.08
CA TRP A 118 12.12 1.24 1.84
C TRP A 118 10.88 1.23 0.95
N GLY A 119 10.22 0.07 0.85
CA GLY A 119 9.00 -0.06 0.06
C GLY A 119 8.14 -1.21 0.55
N ILE A 120 6.88 -1.23 0.14
CA ILE A 120 5.97 -2.32 0.48
C ILE A 120 6.29 -3.50 -0.43
N GLN A 121 6.59 -4.65 0.16
CA GLN A 121 6.91 -5.85 -0.60
C GLN A 121 5.82 -6.92 -0.55
N CYS A 122 5.01 -6.94 0.49
CA CYS A 122 3.88 -7.84 0.57
C CYS A 122 2.66 -7.09 1.09
N ARG A 123 1.52 -7.31 0.43
CA ARG A 123 0.23 -6.76 0.84
C ARG A 123 -0.76 -7.90 0.93
N SER A 124 -1.19 -8.20 2.16
CA SER A 124 -2.30 -9.10 2.40
C SER A 124 -3.53 -8.26 2.70
N SER A 125 -4.59 -8.39 1.91
CA SER A 125 -5.74 -7.49 2.00
C SER A 125 -7.04 -8.27 1.91
N TYR A 126 -8.06 -7.76 2.61
CA TYR A 126 -9.43 -8.26 2.48
C TYR A 126 -10.23 -7.48 1.43
N ALA A 127 -9.63 -6.49 0.79
CA ALA A 127 -10.24 -5.83 -0.36
C ALA A 127 -10.30 -6.81 -1.55
N PRO A 128 -11.39 -6.79 -2.33
CA PRO A 128 -11.51 -7.67 -3.48
C PRO A 128 -10.50 -7.37 -4.58
#